data_cae5430570e63a9802cd1609bb2734e7
#
_entry.id   cae5430570e63a9802cd1609bb2734e7
#
_cell.length_a   1.000
_cell.length_b   1.000
_cell.length_c   1.000
_cell.angle_alpha   90.00
_cell.angle_beta   90.00
_cell.angle_gamma   90.00
#
_symmetry.space_group_name_H-M   'P 1'
#
loop_
_entity.id
_entity.type
_entity.pdbx_description
1 polymer ?
#
loop_
_entity_poly.entity_id
_entity_poly.type
_entity_poly.pdbx_seq_one_letter_code
_entity_poly.pdbx_strand_id
1 'polypeptide(L)'
;MTDYEKLKGIIDEIDDLISHHVRSFAPAFEAWHTKAERFLIKKYGKGSLEHKKFCDTHFAPMIWSMDDEDENVRISIQWCADGLRSCKAVFETYLEDIAEENKITRQVVSNTLPSNMDRIFIVHGHDGELKQSVARIIEKQGIEAIILSEQANKGRTIIEKFEDYSDVGGAICLFTADDYGRAKADKTDNTRARQNVVLETGYFMGKLGRDHVVLLADKGIEMPSDLSGVVYTDTGSWQFALLKELASMGYKVDLNKLL
;
A
#
# COMPACT_ATOMS: atom_id res chain seq x y z
N MET A 1 -9.99 -4.21 -10.98
CA MET A 1 -9.21 -4.31 -12.24
C MET A 1 -7.96 -3.49 -12.09
N THR A 2 -6.82 -4.14 -12.07
CA THR A 2 -5.47 -3.53 -11.91
C THR A 2 -5.08 -2.72 -13.16
N ASP A 3 -4.07 -1.87 -13.04
CA ASP A 3 -3.57 -1.13 -14.22
C ASP A 3 -2.96 -2.08 -15.27
N TYR A 4 -2.36 -3.19 -14.82
CA TYR A 4 -1.91 -4.26 -15.70
C TYR A 4 -3.07 -4.86 -16.54
N GLU A 5 -4.17 -5.24 -15.89
CA GLU A 5 -5.35 -5.80 -16.58
C GLU A 5 -6.00 -4.81 -17.57
N LYS A 6 -6.02 -3.52 -17.19
CA LYS A 6 -6.56 -2.46 -18.07
C LYS A 6 -5.71 -2.26 -19.31
N LEU A 7 -4.38 -2.14 -19.14
CA LEU A 7 -3.48 -1.95 -20.27
C LEU A 7 -3.47 -3.18 -21.18
N LYS A 8 -3.44 -4.38 -20.59
CA LYS A 8 -3.55 -5.63 -21.34
C LYS A 8 -4.81 -5.68 -22.18
N GLY A 9 -5.97 -5.33 -21.62
CA GLY A 9 -7.22 -5.27 -22.39
C GLY A 9 -7.18 -4.26 -23.54
N ILE A 10 -6.50 -3.11 -23.37
CA ILE A 10 -6.31 -2.13 -24.47
C ILE A 10 -5.41 -2.70 -25.57
N ILE A 11 -4.37 -3.46 -25.21
CA ILE A 11 -3.47 -4.13 -26.17
C ILE A 11 -4.20 -5.22 -26.93
N ASP A 12 -4.96 -6.05 -26.23
CA ASP A 12 -5.69 -7.18 -26.84
C ASP A 12 -6.72 -6.70 -27.89
N GLU A 13 -7.35 -5.53 -27.70
CA GLU A 13 -8.28 -4.91 -28.65
C GLU A 13 -7.60 -4.46 -29.96
N ILE A 14 -6.28 -4.25 -29.99
CA ILE A 14 -5.55 -3.80 -31.19
C ILE A 14 -5.61 -4.85 -32.31
N ASP A 15 -5.42 -6.11 -31.97
CA ASP A 15 -5.43 -7.19 -32.99
C ASP A 15 -6.82 -7.34 -33.65
N ASP A 16 -7.88 -7.13 -32.88
CA ASP A 16 -9.24 -7.13 -33.40
C ASP A 16 -9.48 -5.95 -34.36
N LEU A 17 -9.03 -4.74 -34.00
CA LEU A 17 -9.13 -3.55 -34.86
C LEU A 17 -8.37 -3.74 -36.18
N ILE A 18 -7.19 -4.31 -36.15
CA ILE A 18 -6.38 -4.60 -37.35
C ILE A 18 -7.09 -5.66 -38.22
N SER A 19 -7.58 -6.75 -37.63
CA SER A 19 -8.23 -7.84 -38.33
C SER A 19 -9.51 -7.41 -39.06
N HIS A 20 -10.23 -6.44 -38.51
CA HIS A 20 -11.43 -5.85 -39.08
C HIS A 20 -11.16 -4.69 -40.03
N HIS A 21 -9.90 -4.42 -40.39
CA HIS A 21 -9.50 -3.35 -41.31
C HIS A 21 -10.07 -1.97 -40.95
N VAL A 22 -10.02 -1.66 -39.65
CA VAL A 22 -10.61 -0.44 -39.11
C VAL A 22 -9.79 0.79 -39.53
N ARG A 23 -10.48 1.89 -39.86
CA ARG A 23 -9.88 3.19 -40.16
C ARG A 23 -9.92 4.10 -38.93
N SER A 24 -9.04 5.10 -38.89
CA SER A 24 -8.89 6.03 -37.77
C SER A 24 -10.14 6.87 -37.44
N PHE A 25 -11.14 6.93 -38.35
CA PHE A 25 -12.43 7.62 -38.13
C PHE A 25 -13.55 6.66 -37.76
N ALA A 26 -13.30 5.38 -37.63
CA ALA A 26 -14.35 4.42 -37.29
C ALA A 26 -14.67 4.51 -35.77
N PRO A 27 -15.95 4.35 -35.38
CA PRO A 27 -16.35 4.43 -33.98
C PRO A 27 -15.59 3.46 -33.06
N ALA A 28 -15.23 2.28 -33.55
CA ALA A 28 -14.46 1.30 -32.81
C ALA A 28 -13.02 1.79 -32.51
N PHE A 29 -12.38 2.44 -33.47
CA PHE A 29 -11.06 3.05 -33.28
C PHE A 29 -11.14 4.21 -32.28
N GLU A 30 -12.10 5.12 -32.43
CA GLU A 30 -12.29 6.27 -31.55
C GLU A 30 -12.52 5.84 -30.09
N ALA A 31 -13.30 4.80 -29.89
CA ALA A 31 -13.54 4.24 -28.56
C ALA A 31 -12.24 3.68 -27.93
N TRP A 32 -11.48 2.91 -28.71
CA TRP A 32 -10.19 2.37 -28.31
C TRP A 32 -9.19 3.50 -28.02
N HIS A 33 -9.05 4.47 -28.92
CA HIS A 33 -8.13 5.60 -28.78
C HIS A 33 -8.40 6.40 -27.49
N THR A 34 -9.67 6.73 -27.26
CA THR A 34 -10.12 7.43 -26.05
C THR A 34 -9.80 6.62 -24.79
N LYS A 35 -10.01 5.30 -24.82
CA LYS A 35 -9.70 4.39 -23.70
C LYS A 35 -8.20 4.37 -23.41
N ALA A 36 -7.36 4.27 -24.43
CA ALA A 36 -5.92 4.27 -24.32
C ALA A 36 -5.39 5.61 -23.77
N GLU A 37 -5.84 6.73 -24.32
CA GLU A 37 -5.46 8.06 -23.87
C GLU A 37 -5.83 8.30 -22.40
N ARG A 38 -7.06 7.97 -22.01
CA ARG A 38 -7.52 8.09 -20.61
C ARG A 38 -6.70 7.22 -19.65
N PHE A 39 -6.31 6.03 -20.08
CA PHE A 39 -5.43 5.17 -19.28
C PHE A 39 -4.07 5.85 -19.05
N LEU A 40 -3.43 6.34 -20.11
CA LEU A 40 -2.12 6.99 -20.02
C LEU A 40 -2.16 8.26 -19.15
N ILE A 41 -3.18 9.10 -19.31
CA ILE A 41 -3.36 10.29 -18.48
C ILE A 41 -3.52 9.91 -17.00
N LYS A 42 -4.30 8.87 -16.72
CA LYS A 42 -4.54 8.44 -15.34
C LYS A 42 -3.31 7.81 -14.69
N LYS A 43 -2.54 7.02 -15.42
CA LYS A 43 -1.37 6.29 -14.90
C LYS A 43 -0.13 7.20 -14.83
N TYR A 44 0.15 7.96 -15.89
CA TYR A 44 1.41 8.71 -16.03
C TYR A 44 1.24 10.23 -15.95
N GLY A 45 0.02 10.72 -16.08
CA GLY A 45 -0.28 12.15 -16.06
C GLY A 45 -0.42 12.77 -17.46
N LYS A 46 -1.23 13.83 -17.55
CA LYS A 46 -1.39 14.59 -18.79
C LYS A 46 -0.09 15.30 -19.15
N GLY A 47 0.39 15.09 -20.38
CA GLY A 47 1.63 15.70 -20.88
C GLY A 47 2.90 14.95 -20.45
N SER A 48 2.79 13.76 -19.83
CA SER A 48 3.93 12.86 -19.62
C SER A 48 4.57 12.44 -20.95
N LEU A 49 5.73 11.81 -20.86
CA LEU A 49 6.43 11.28 -22.03
C LEU A 49 5.59 10.22 -22.77
N GLU A 50 4.97 9.33 -21.99
CA GLU A 50 4.12 8.24 -22.48
C GLU A 50 2.87 8.77 -23.17
N HIS A 51 2.21 9.78 -22.56
CA HIS A 51 1.04 10.43 -23.15
C HIS A 51 1.39 11.20 -24.43
N LYS A 52 2.50 11.95 -24.45
CA LYS A 52 2.96 12.65 -25.66
C LYS A 52 3.30 11.69 -26.78
N LYS A 53 4.03 10.60 -26.49
CA LYS A 53 4.39 9.59 -27.48
C LYS A 53 3.16 8.95 -28.13
N PHE A 54 2.09 8.74 -27.36
CA PHE A 54 0.82 8.27 -27.89
C PHE A 54 0.15 9.31 -28.79
N CYS A 55 0.09 10.58 -28.36
CA CYS A 55 -0.49 11.67 -29.15
C CYS A 55 0.26 11.93 -30.47
N ASP A 56 1.57 11.70 -30.48
CA ASP A 56 2.41 11.88 -31.66
C ASP A 56 2.32 10.70 -32.66
N THR A 57 1.59 9.63 -32.32
CA THR A 57 1.38 8.50 -33.22
C THR A 57 0.38 8.85 -34.30
N HIS A 58 0.76 8.62 -35.56
CA HIS A 58 -0.08 8.91 -36.71
C HIS A 58 -0.89 7.68 -37.13
N PHE A 59 -2.20 7.83 -37.21
CA PHE A 59 -3.16 6.77 -37.61
C PHE A 59 -3.82 7.02 -38.96
N ALA A 60 -3.54 8.16 -39.59
CA ALA A 60 -4.11 8.54 -40.87
C ALA A 60 -3.02 9.09 -41.81
N PRO A 61 -3.16 8.92 -43.11
CA PRO A 61 -2.22 9.48 -44.08
C PRO A 61 -2.32 11.00 -44.11
N MET A 62 -1.17 11.66 -44.34
CA MET A 62 -1.12 13.13 -44.50
C MET A 62 -1.47 13.57 -45.93
N ILE A 63 -1.43 12.67 -46.90
CA ILE A 63 -1.64 12.94 -48.34
C ILE A 63 -2.67 11.95 -48.86
N TRP A 64 -3.66 12.46 -49.63
CA TRP A 64 -4.71 11.69 -50.24
C TRP A 64 -4.58 11.81 -51.78
N SER A 65 -4.88 10.71 -52.49
CA SER A 65 -5.00 10.75 -53.96
C SER A 65 -6.29 11.46 -54.33
N MET A 66 -6.25 12.32 -55.34
CA MET A 66 -7.43 13.04 -55.80
C MET A 66 -8.32 12.19 -56.73
N ASP A 67 -7.77 11.11 -57.30
CA ASP A 67 -8.39 10.41 -58.42
C ASP A 67 -8.78 8.95 -58.13
N ASP A 68 -8.45 8.41 -56.95
CA ASP A 68 -8.72 6.99 -56.62
C ASP A 68 -9.23 6.85 -55.16
N GLU A 69 -10.55 6.70 -55.03
CA GLU A 69 -11.19 6.54 -53.70
C GLU A 69 -10.89 5.17 -53.08
N ASP A 70 -10.77 4.11 -53.91
CA ASP A 70 -10.48 2.76 -53.41
C ASP A 70 -9.02 2.65 -52.91
N GLU A 71 -8.08 3.34 -53.56
CA GLU A 71 -6.70 3.42 -53.12
C GLU A 71 -6.60 4.20 -51.79
N ASN A 72 -7.33 5.29 -51.66
CA ASN A 72 -7.38 6.07 -50.39
C ASN A 72 -7.95 5.25 -49.23
N VAL A 73 -8.92 4.41 -49.47
CA VAL A 73 -9.44 3.48 -48.44
C VAL A 73 -8.38 2.49 -48.01
N ARG A 74 -7.66 1.87 -48.94
CA ARG A 74 -6.55 0.92 -48.62
C ARG A 74 -5.43 1.59 -47.86
N ILE A 75 -4.99 2.76 -48.30
CA ILE A 75 -3.98 3.55 -47.64
C ILE A 75 -4.40 3.90 -46.23
N SER A 76 -5.65 4.34 -46.00
CA SER A 76 -6.14 4.71 -44.67
C SER A 76 -6.20 3.52 -43.70
N ILE A 77 -6.57 2.32 -44.20
CA ILE A 77 -6.53 1.08 -43.42
C ILE A 77 -5.09 0.73 -43.03
N GLN A 78 -4.17 0.82 -44.00
CA GLN A 78 -2.77 0.51 -43.75
C GLN A 78 -2.13 1.44 -42.72
N TRP A 79 -2.35 2.77 -42.84
CA TRP A 79 -1.82 3.75 -41.88
C TRP A 79 -2.39 3.52 -40.46
N CYS A 80 -3.69 3.24 -40.37
CA CYS A 80 -4.32 2.93 -39.09
C CYS A 80 -3.70 1.66 -38.46
N ALA A 81 -3.53 0.60 -39.25
CA ALA A 81 -2.92 -0.64 -38.79
C ALA A 81 -1.45 -0.45 -38.35
N ASP A 82 -0.67 0.37 -39.06
CA ASP A 82 0.73 0.63 -38.72
C ASP A 82 0.85 1.47 -37.43
N GLY A 83 -0.02 2.48 -37.25
CA GLY A 83 -0.14 3.24 -36.01
C GLY A 83 -0.53 2.36 -34.82
N LEU A 84 -1.50 1.46 -35.01
CA LEU A 84 -1.92 0.49 -34.01
C LEU A 84 -0.79 -0.48 -33.62
N ARG A 85 -0.02 -1.00 -34.59
CA ARG A 85 1.15 -1.85 -34.32
C ARG A 85 2.23 -1.10 -33.54
N SER A 86 2.48 0.16 -33.90
CA SER A 86 3.42 1.02 -33.16
C SER A 86 2.98 1.22 -31.70
N CYS A 87 1.68 1.50 -31.48
CA CYS A 87 1.14 1.60 -30.12
C CYS A 87 1.25 0.28 -29.37
N LYS A 88 0.95 -0.86 -30.01
CA LYS A 88 1.06 -2.18 -29.40
C LYS A 88 2.45 -2.43 -28.85
N ALA A 89 3.49 -2.24 -29.69
CA ALA A 89 4.88 -2.44 -29.28
C ALA A 89 5.28 -1.56 -28.09
N VAL A 90 4.84 -0.29 -28.07
CA VAL A 90 5.11 0.64 -26.96
C VAL A 90 4.34 0.24 -25.70
N PHE A 91 3.08 -0.12 -25.84
CA PHE A 91 2.24 -0.52 -24.69
C PHE A 91 2.69 -1.84 -24.06
N GLU A 92 3.27 -2.75 -24.85
CA GLU A 92 3.88 -3.97 -24.34
C GLU A 92 5.07 -3.65 -23.43
N THR A 93 5.91 -2.66 -23.77
CA THR A 93 6.98 -2.22 -22.84
C THR A 93 6.43 -1.60 -21.55
N TYR A 94 5.36 -0.79 -21.64
CA TYR A 94 4.72 -0.25 -20.45
C TYR A 94 4.05 -1.33 -19.60
N LEU A 95 3.54 -2.39 -20.23
CA LEU A 95 2.97 -3.53 -19.53
C LEU A 95 4.04 -4.30 -18.74
N GLU A 96 5.23 -4.44 -19.32
CA GLU A 96 6.41 -5.04 -18.65
C GLU A 96 6.84 -4.18 -17.44
N ASP A 97 6.94 -2.86 -17.60
CA ASP A 97 7.27 -1.93 -16.52
C ASP A 97 6.26 -2.03 -15.36
N ILE A 98 4.95 -2.06 -15.68
CA ILE A 98 3.89 -2.23 -14.68
C ILE A 98 3.98 -3.62 -14.01
N ALA A 99 4.35 -4.66 -14.75
CA ALA A 99 4.54 -6.00 -14.19
C ALA A 99 5.74 -6.04 -13.23
N GLU A 100 6.82 -5.33 -13.54
CA GLU A 100 7.99 -5.20 -12.66
C GLU A 100 7.66 -4.37 -11.41
N GLU A 101 6.98 -3.23 -11.55
CA GLU A 101 6.47 -2.46 -10.42
C GLU A 101 5.61 -3.32 -9.48
N ASN A 102 4.72 -4.14 -10.06
CA ASN A 102 3.88 -5.06 -9.30
C ASN A 102 4.68 -6.20 -8.64
N LYS A 103 5.76 -6.69 -9.28
CA LYS A 103 6.68 -7.68 -8.68
C LYS A 103 7.47 -7.07 -7.53
N ILE A 104 8.01 -5.88 -7.70
CA ILE A 104 8.73 -5.14 -6.66
C ILE A 104 7.77 -4.86 -5.50
N THR A 105 6.57 -4.38 -5.77
CA THR A 105 5.53 -4.15 -4.74
C THR A 105 5.14 -5.45 -4.04
N ARG A 106 4.98 -6.57 -4.77
CA ARG A 106 4.71 -7.89 -4.17
C ARG A 106 5.92 -8.44 -3.40
N GLN A 107 7.14 -8.21 -3.85
CA GLN A 107 8.36 -8.58 -3.12
C GLN A 107 8.54 -7.73 -1.87
N VAL A 108 8.24 -6.43 -1.93
CA VAL A 108 8.21 -5.56 -0.75
C VAL A 108 7.10 -6.02 0.21
N VAL A 109 5.90 -6.34 -0.28
CA VAL A 109 4.79 -6.87 0.53
C VAL A 109 5.05 -8.31 1.00
N SER A 110 5.69 -9.18 0.21
CA SER A 110 6.04 -10.54 0.65
C SER A 110 7.26 -10.57 1.59
N ASN A 111 8.16 -9.58 1.49
CA ASN A 111 9.19 -9.34 2.50
C ASN A 111 8.64 -8.63 3.75
N THR A 112 7.38 -8.16 3.72
CA THR A 112 6.66 -7.56 4.85
C THR A 112 5.62 -8.49 5.48
N LEU A 113 5.44 -9.74 5.03
CA LEU A 113 4.84 -10.74 5.89
C LEU A 113 5.86 -11.05 6.98
N PRO A 114 5.53 -10.74 8.24
CA PRO A 114 6.48 -10.92 9.34
C PRO A 114 6.90 -12.39 9.38
N SER A 115 8.20 -12.65 9.36
CA SER A 115 8.75 -14.00 9.37
C SER A 115 8.49 -14.74 10.67
N ASN A 116 8.12 -14.03 11.74
CA ASN A 116 7.96 -14.52 13.11
C ASN A 116 6.56 -14.27 13.67
N MET A 117 5.56 -15.00 13.11
CA MET A 117 4.16 -14.95 13.58
C MET A 117 3.93 -15.60 14.96
N ASP A 118 4.96 -16.09 15.61
CA ASP A 118 4.95 -16.60 16.99
C ASP A 118 5.36 -15.54 18.03
N ARG A 119 5.73 -14.32 17.59
CA ARG A 119 6.24 -13.25 18.44
C ARG A 119 5.51 -11.93 18.20
N ILE A 120 5.26 -11.19 19.28
CA ILE A 120 4.67 -9.85 19.27
C ILE A 120 5.50 -8.91 20.13
N PHE A 121 5.79 -7.72 19.62
CA PHE A 121 6.49 -6.68 20.38
C PHE A 121 5.49 -5.80 21.12
N ILE A 122 5.73 -5.53 22.41
CA ILE A 122 4.93 -4.62 23.23
C ILE A 122 5.68 -3.32 23.41
N VAL A 123 5.23 -2.28 22.69
CA VAL A 123 5.71 -0.90 22.88
C VAL A 123 4.96 -0.29 24.04
N HIS A 124 5.67 0.21 25.05
CA HIS A 124 5.04 0.69 26.28
C HIS A 124 5.75 1.90 26.88
N GLY A 125 5.01 2.73 27.59
CA GLY A 125 5.50 3.79 28.45
C GLY A 125 5.75 3.31 29.89
N HIS A 126 5.17 4.03 30.86
CA HIS A 126 5.37 3.77 32.28
C HIS A 126 4.32 2.85 32.90
N ASP A 127 3.16 2.62 32.26
CA ASP A 127 2.11 1.75 32.79
C ASP A 127 2.56 0.28 32.80
N GLY A 128 3.06 -0.16 33.95
CA GLY A 128 3.51 -1.53 34.16
C GLY A 128 2.38 -2.54 34.27
N GLU A 129 1.19 -2.13 34.74
CA GLU A 129 0.05 -3.02 34.93
C GLU A 129 -0.58 -3.39 33.58
N LEU A 130 -0.85 -2.42 32.73
CA LEU A 130 -1.40 -2.66 31.40
C LEU A 130 -0.41 -3.49 30.57
N LYS A 131 0.87 -3.14 30.58
CA LYS A 131 1.94 -3.88 29.89
C LYS A 131 1.93 -5.35 30.24
N GLN A 132 1.93 -5.68 31.55
CA GLN A 132 1.96 -7.06 32.02
C GLN A 132 0.64 -7.79 31.70
N SER A 133 -0.51 -7.10 31.78
CA SER A 133 -1.79 -7.66 31.44
C SER A 133 -1.88 -8.03 29.95
N VAL A 134 -1.35 -7.17 29.07
CA VAL A 134 -1.26 -7.43 27.63
C VAL A 134 -0.33 -8.62 27.37
N ALA A 135 0.86 -8.65 27.96
CA ALA A 135 1.80 -9.75 27.80
C ALA A 135 1.19 -11.09 28.20
N ARG A 136 0.53 -11.16 29.35
CA ARG A 136 -0.12 -12.39 29.82
C ARG A 136 -1.20 -12.91 28.87
N ILE A 137 -1.99 -12.03 28.27
CA ILE A 137 -3.03 -12.45 27.31
C ILE A 137 -2.38 -13.04 26.06
N ILE A 138 -1.32 -12.42 25.54
CA ILE A 138 -0.57 -12.88 24.38
C ILE A 138 0.07 -14.24 24.67
N GLU A 139 0.73 -14.39 25.79
CA GLU A 139 1.39 -15.63 26.21
C GLU A 139 0.38 -16.77 26.43
N LYS A 140 -0.82 -16.48 26.98
CA LYS A 140 -1.91 -17.48 27.03
C LYS A 140 -2.33 -18.01 25.64
N GLN A 141 -2.14 -17.22 24.60
CA GLN A 141 -2.40 -17.66 23.21
C GLN A 141 -1.28 -18.54 22.65
N GLY A 142 -0.15 -18.65 23.35
CA GLY A 142 1.04 -19.35 22.89
C GLY A 142 1.95 -18.50 21.99
N ILE A 143 1.82 -17.17 22.08
CA ILE A 143 2.60 -16.20 21.33
C ILE A 143 3.63 -15.60 22.31
N GLU A 144 4.88 -15.47 21.90
CA GLU A 144 5.96 -14.86 22.71
C GLU A 144 5.77 -13.32 22.75
N ALA A 145 5.60 -12.78 23.96
CA ALA A 145 5.53 -11.34 24.18
C ALA A 145 6.93 -10.75 24.37
N ILE A 146 7.36 -9.88 23.47
CA ILE A 146 8.65 -9.20 23.54
C ILE A 146 8.50 -7.85 24.22
N ILE A 147 9.03 -7.71 25.42
CA ILE A 147 9.11 -6.46 26.19
C ILE A 147 10.58 -6.07 26.27
N LEU A 148 10.95 -4.93 25.69
CA LEU A 148 12.37 -4.55 25.56
C LEU A 148 13.08 -4.41 26.91
N SER A 149 12.40 -3.86 27.93
CA SER A 149 12.95 -3.68 29.28
C SER A 149 13.29 -5.00 29.97
N GLU A 150 12.70 -6.11 29.57
CA GLU A 150 12.92 -7.45 30.14
C GLU A 150 14.02 -8.24 29.41
N GLN A 151 14.46 -7.74 28.25
CA GLN A 151 15.51 -8.39 27.48
C GLN A 151 16.92 -8.01 27.98
N ALA A 152 17.87 -8.95 27.89
CA ALA A 152 19.25 -8.73 28.29
C ALA A 152 19.94 -7.65 27.42
N ASN A 153 20.67 -6.73 28.04
CA ASN A 153 21.33 -5.63 27.32
C ASN A 153 22.53 -6.07 26.47
N LYS A 154 23.22 -7.14 26.84
CA LYS A 154 24.39 -7.71 26.13
C LYS A 154 25.43 -6.67 25.70
N GLY A 155 25.58 -5.58 26.45
CA GLY A 155 26.51 -4.48 26.13
C GLY A 155 26.12 -3.57 24.99
N ARG A 156 24.86 -3.64 24.52
CA ARG A 156 24.31 -2.84 23.39
C ARG A 156 23.62 -1.57 23.86
N THR A 157 23.53 -0.61 22.95
CA THR A 157 22.70 0.58 23.14
C THR A 157 21.21 0.20 23.10
N ILE A 158 20.34 1.08 23.59
CA ILE A 158 18.89 0.84 23.58
C ILE A 158 18.38 0.65 22.14
N ILE A 159 18.89 1.43 21.18
CA ILE A 159 18.46 1.36 19.78
C ILE A 159 18.91 0.05 19.12
N GLU A 160 20.13 -0.39 19.33
CA GLU A 160 20.62 -1.68 18.81
C GLU A 160 19.84 -2.86 19.39
N LYS A 161 19.53 -2.79 20.69
CA LYS A 161 18.67 -3.78 21.34
C LYS A 161 17.26 -3.79 20.76
N PHE A 162 16.70 -2.62 20.51
CA PHE A 162 15.39 -2.48 19.90
C PHE A 162 15.36 -3.10 18.50
N GLU A 163 16.36 -2.84 17.67
CA GLU A 163 16.48 -3.42 16.32
C GLU A 163 16.59 -4.94 16.36
N ASP A 164 17.41 -5.49 17.27
CA ASP A 164 17.60 -6.93 17.43
C ASP A 164 16.31 -7.69 17.79
N TYR A 165 15.48 -7.10 18.64
CA TYR A 165 14.23 -7.72 19.11
C TYR A 165 13.02 -7.34 18.27
N SER A 166 13.18 -6.52 17.23
CA SER A 166 12.10 -6.07 16.35
C SER A 166 11.71 -7.05 15.23
N ASP A 167 12.33 -8.25 15.18
CA ASP A 167 11.93 -9.32 14.26
C ASP A 167 10.75 -10.10 14.85
N VAL A 168 9.55 -9.58 14.60
CA VAL A 168 8.27 -10.02 15.17
C VAL A 168 7.18 -10.00 14.11
N GLY A 169 6.09 -10.74 14.33
CA GLY A 169 4.92 -10.79 13.45
C GLY A 169 3.96 -9.60 13.60
N GLY A 170 3.99 -8.93 14.74
CA GLY A 170 3.13 -7.78 15.03
C GLY A 170 3.65 -6.95 16.18
N ALA A 171 3.09 -5.77 16.36
CA ALA A 171 3.38 -4.89 17.49
C ALA A 171 2.09 -4.39 18.15
N ILE A 172 2.09 -4.30 19.47
CA ILE A 172 1.04 -3.68 20.26
C ILE A 172 1.64 -2.46 20.94
N CYS A 173 1.09 -1.29 20.64
CA CYS A 173 1.60 -0.02 21.13
C CYS A 173 0.63 0.57 22.17
N LEU A 174 1.12 0.75 23.39
CA LEU A 174 0.36 1.23 24.52
C LEU A 174 0.51 2.74 24.65
N PHE A 175 -0.54 3.47 24.28
CA PHE A 175 -0.61 4.92 24.38
C PHE A 175 -1.27 5.28 25.71
N THR A 176 -0.48 5.26 26.79
CA THR A 176 -0.91 5.60 28.13
C THR A 176 -0.59 7.06 28.46
N ALA A 177 -1.30 7.64 29.45
CA ALA A 177 -1.17 9.04 29.84
C ALA A 177 0.12 9.28 30.66
N ASP A 178 1.27 9.03 30.05
CA ASP A 178 2.58 9.04 30.73
C ASP A 178 3.21 10.43 30.83
N ASP A 179 3.01 11.27 29.84
CA ASP A 179 3.63 12.58 29.73
C ASP A 179 2.58 13.69 29.57
N TYR A 180 2.94 14.93 29.90
CA TYR A 180 2.19 16.12 29.61
C TYR A 180 2.83 16.93 28.49
N GLY A 181 2.02 17.54 27.63
CA GLY A 181 2.51 18.42 26.59
C GLY A 181 1.42 19.29 25.98
N ARG A 182 1.86 20.31 25.21
CA ARG A 182 0.96 21.22 24.53
C ARG A 182 1.61 21.83 23.30
N ALA A 183 0.81 22.29 22.35
CA ALA A 183 1.30 23.18 21.32
C ALA A 183 1.71 24.54 21.94
N LYS A 184 2.67 25.23 21.35
CA LYS A 184 3.21 26.50 21.89
C LYS A 184 2.12 27.57 22.09
N ALA A 185 1.05 27.52 21.29
CA ALA A 185 -0.08 28.46 21.37
C ALA A 185 -1.09 28.12 22.45
N ASP A 186 -1.09 26.89 22.97
CA ASP A 186 -2.05 26.42 23.95
C ASP A 186 -1.67 26.85 25.37
N LYS A 187 -2.68 27.04 26.21
CA LYS A 187 -2.49 27.45 27.61
C LYS A 187 -2.53 26.28 28.60
N THR A 188 -3.09 25.14 28.17
CA THR A 188 -3.29 23.95 29.00
C THR A 188 -2.49 22.79 28.45
N ASP A 189 -1.91 21.98 29.34
CA ASP A 189 -1.24 20.76 28.98
C ASP A 189 -2.26 19.64 28.76
N ASN A 190 -2.01 18.81 27.74
CA ASN A 190 -2.74 17.59 27.47
C ASN A 190 -1.92 16.39 27.93
N THR A 191 -2.59 15.32 28.35
CA THR A 191 -1.95 14.02 28.56
C THR A 191 -1.62 13.38 27.23
N ARG A 192 -0.44 12.79 27.11
CA ARG A 192 0.02 12.13 25.89
C ARG A 192 0.93 10.94 26.17
N ALA A 193 1.04 10.05 25.21
CA ALA A 193 2.01 8.97 25.28
C ALA A 193 3.43 9.51 25.29
N ARG A 194 4.33 8.76 25.90
CA ARG A 194 5.76 9.05 25.90
C ARG A 194 6.30 9.15 24.49
N GLN A 195 7.23 10.07 24.24
CA GLN A 195 7.81 10.30 22.89
C GLN A 195 8.41 9.03 22.28
N ASN A 196 9.04 8.17 23.07
CA ASN A 196 9.58 6.91 22.58
C ASN A 196 8.48 5.96 22.08
N VAL A 197 7.33 5.90 22.74
CA VAL A 197 6.18 5.09 22.28
C VAL A 197 5.74 5.53 20.89
N VAL A 198 5.67 6.84 20.64
CA VAL A 198 5.31 7.39 19.33
C VAL A 198 6.36 7.04 18.28
N LEU A 199 7.65 7.18 18.60
CA LEU A 199 8.76 6.85 17.70
C LEU A 199 8.73 5.36 17.33
N GLU A 200 8.65 4.48 18.34
CA GLU A 200 8.62 3.02 18.16
C GLU A 200 7.38 2.56 17.39
N THR A 201 6.23 3.18 17.64
CA THR A 201 5.01 2.92 16.86
C THR A 201 5.22 3.24 15.38
N GLY A 202 5.79 4.41 15.06
CA GLY A 202 6.12 4.79 13.68
C GLY A 202 7.10 3.82 13.01
N TYR A 203 8.10 3.35 13.76
CA TYR A 203 9.04 2.34 13.29
C TYR A 203 8.34 1.03 12.92
N PHE A 204 7.48 0.49 13.80
CA PHE A 204 6.77 -0.75 13.51
C PHE A 204 5.75 -0.60 12.39
N MET A 205 5.07 0.53 12.28
CA MET A 205 4.18 0.80 11.12
C MET A 205 4.96 0.81 9.81
N GLY A 206 6.18 1.35 9.79
CA GLY A 206 7.06 1.32 8.63
C GLY A 206 7.63 -0.06 8.32
N LYS A 207 7.96 -0.83 9.35
CA LYS A 207 8.60 -2.15 9.22
C LYS A 207 7.62 -3.28 8.90
N LEU A 208 6.48 -3.32 9.61
CA LEU A 208 5.50 -4.41 9.54
C LEU A 208 4.27 -4.09 8.66
N GLY A 209 4.06 -2.80 8.37
CA GLY A 209 2.80 -2.32 7.82
C GLY A 209 1.77 -2.00 8.93
N ARG A 210 0.83 -1.11 8.62
CA ARG A 210 -0.21 -0.67 9.59
C ARG A 210 -1.11 -1.81 10.05
N ASP A 211 -1.35 -2.78 9.18
CA ASP A 211 -2.24 -3.93 9.43
C ASP A 211 -1.66 -4.91 10.49
N HIS A 212 -0.37 -4.75 10.85
CA HIS A 212 0.32 -5.54 11.85
C HIS A 212 0.66 -4.75 13.13
N VAL A 213 0.04 -3.57 13.33
CA VAL A 213 0.24 -2.73 14.51
C VAL A 213 -1.09 -2.40 15.17
N VAL A 214 -1.27 -2.84 16.42
CA VAL A 214 -2.44 -2.50 17.25
C VAL A 214 -2.11 -1.33 18.15
N LEU A 215 -2.99 -0.34 18.21
CA LEU A 215 -2.91 0.76 19.16
C LEU A 215 -3.93 0.55 20.29
N LEU A 216 -3.45 0.48 21.52
CA LEU A 216 -4.26 0.55 22.72
C LEU A 216 -4.03 1.93 23.35
N ALA A 217 -5.08 2.73 23.47
CA ALA A 217 -4.96 4.11 23.92
C ALA A 217 -5.90 4.44 25.09
N ASP A 218 -5.38 5.22 26.04
CA ASP A 218 -6.20 5.77 27.11
C ASP A 218 -7.24 6.74 26.58
N LYS A 219 -8.39 6.76 27.18
CA LYS A 219 -9.47 7.64 26.79
C LYS A 219 -9.07 9.11 27.02
N GLY A 220 -9.17 9.90 25.96
CA GLY A 220 -8.90 11.34 26.03
C GLY A 220 -7.42 11.73 25.94
N ILE A 221 -6.53 10.78 25.70
CA ILE A 221 -5.13 11.08 25.44
C ILE A 221 -4.95 11.86 24.12
N GLU A 222 -4.01 12.79 24.08
CA GLU A 222 -3.62 13.48 22.84
C GLU A 222 -2.87 12.51 21.92
N MET A 223 -3.45 12.26 20.75
CA MET A 223 -2.85 11.41 19.72
C MET A 223 -2.15 12.27 18.65
N PRO A 224 -1.03 11.79 18.05
CA PRO A 224 -0.48 12.41 16.87
C PRO A 224 -1.53 12.52 15.75
N SER A 225 -1.61 13.69 15.09
CA SER A 225 -2.63 13.96 14.05
C SER A 225 -2.64 12.95 12.92
N ASP A 226 -1.44 12.45 12.55
CA ASP A 226 -1.26 11.49 11.46
C ASP A 226 -1.72 10.06 11.82
N LEU A 227 -1.93 9.80 13.11
CA LEU A 227 -2.56 8.57 13.62
C LEU A 227 -4.08 8.73 13.78
N SER A 228 -4.64 9.92 13.56
CA SER A 228 -6.08 10.14 13.54
C SER A 228 -6.71 9.34 12.40
N GLY A 229 -7.63 8.43 12.70
CA GLY A 229 -8.25 7.52 11.72
C GLY A 229 -7.64 6.11 11.71
N VAL A 230 -6.56 5.85 12.43
CA VAL A 230 -6.16 4.48 12.77
C VAL A 230 -7.15 3.97 13.85
N VAL A 231 -7.71 2.79 13.63
CA VAL A 231 -8.58 2.16 14.63
C VAL A 231 -7.74 1.81 15.85
N TYR A 232 -8.11 2.34 17.00
CA TYR A 232 -7.47 2.00 18.27
C TYR A 232 -8.52 1.51 19.26
N THR A 233 -8.09 0.71 20.21
CA THR A 233 -8.93 0.12 21.24
C THR A 233 -8.74 0.89 22.55
N ASP A 234 -9.84 1.23 23.20
CA ASP A 234 -9.85 1.84 24.53
C ASP A 234 -9.26 0.83 25.56
N THR A 235 -8.29 1.29 26.36
CA THR A 235 -7.66 0.48 27.43
C THR A 235 -8.66 0.01 28.51
N GLY A 236 -9.86 0.57 28.56
CA GLY A 236 -10.91 0.13 29.49
C GLY A 236 -11.60 -1.19 29.12
N SER A 237 -11.55 -1.66 27.85
CA SER A 237 -12.22 -2.89 27.38
C SER A 237 -11.48 -3.57 26.22
N TRP A 238 -10.19 -3.63 26.33
CA TRP A 238 -9.29 -3.96 25.22
C TRP A 238 -9.13 -5.46 24.92
N GLN A 239 -9.38 -6.34 25.88
CA GLN A 239 -8.94 -7.75 25.79
C GLN A 239 -9.54 -8.46 24.57
N PHE A 240 -10.87 -8.39 24.43
CA PHE A 240 -11.56 -9.04 23.31
C PHE A 240 -11.21 -8.39 21.96
N ALA A 241 -11.16 -7.06 21.95
CA ALA A 241 -10.81 -6.31 20.74
C ALA A 241 -9.38 -6.62 20.29
N LEU A 242 -8.40 -6.69 21.22
CA LEU A 242 -7.04 -7.09 20.92
C LEU A 242 -6.97 -8.47 20.26
N LEU A 243 -7.64 -9.49 20.83
CA LEU A 243 -7.63 -10.82 20.24
C LEU A 243 -8.26 -10.87 18.84
N LYS A 244 -9.30 -10.05 18.60
CA LYS A 244 -9.90 -9.91 17.28
C LYS A 244 -8.90 -9.31 16.27
N GLU A 245 -8.16 -8.27 16.66
CA GLU A 245 -7.11 -7.68 15.83
C GLU A 245 -5.98 -8.69 15.56
N LEU A 246 -5.52 -9.43 16.56
CA LEU A 246 -4.52 -10.48 16.38
C LEU A 246 -4.99 -11.58 15.42
N ALA A 247 -6.26 -11.98 15.49
CA ALA A 247 -6.84 -12.91 14.54
C ALA A 247 -6.82 -12.37 13.10
N SER A 248 -7.11 -11.08 12.92
CA SER A 248 -7.08 -10.42 11.61
C SER A 248 -5.68 -10.32 11.01
N MET A 249 -4.66 -10.24 11.87
CA MET A 249 -3.24 -10.30 11.48
C MET A 249 -2.77 -11.72 11.10
N GLY A 250 -3.57 -12.74 11.36
CA GLY A 250 -3.24 -14.14 11.07
C GLY A 250 -2.70 -14.93 12.25
N TYR A 251 -2.67 -14.37 13.46
CA TYR A 251 -2.33 -15.14 14.66
C TYR A 251 -3.43 -16.13 15.02
N LYS A 252 -3.03 -17.30 15.51
CA LYS A 252 -3.97 -18.30 16.04
C LYS A 252 -4.38 -17.90 17.45
N VAL A 253 -5.61 -17.45 17.62
CA VAL A 253 -6.15 -17.02 18.92
C VAL A 253 -7.34 -17.87 19.34
N ASP A 254 -7.45 -18.14 20.64
CA ASP A 254 -8.55 -18.83 21.27
C ASP A 254 -9.23 -17.90 22.30
N LEU A 255 -10.43 -17.43 21.99
CA LEU A 255 -11.20 -16.52 22.86
C LEU A 255 -11.56 -17.15 24.21
N ASN A 256 -11.65 -18.48 24.31
CA ASN A 256 -11.95 -19.17 25.57
C ASN A 256 -10.83 -19.01 26.60
N LYS A 257 -9.62 -18.68 26.17
CA LYS A 257 -8.48 -18.42 27.04
C LYS A 257 -8.47 -17.05 27.71
N LEU A 258 -9.50 -16.20 27.43
CA LEU A 258 -9.73 -14.96 28.17
C LEU A 258 -10.38 -15.19 29.53
N LEU A 259 -11.10 -16.30 29.67
CA LEU A 259 -11.74 -16.73 30.91
C LEU A 259 -10.70 -17.44 31.80
#